data_fbd24d9818154c7e70bf568159af8c22
#
_entry.id   fbd24d9818154c7e70bf568159af8c22
#
_cell.length_a   1.000
_cell.length_b   1.000
_cell.length_c   1.000
_cell.angle_alpha   90.00
_cell.angle_beta   90.00
_cell.angle_gamma   90.00
#
_symmetry.space_group_name_H-M   'P 1'
#
loop_
_entity.id
_entity.type
_entity.pdbx_description
1 polymer ?
#
loop_
_entity_poly.entity_id
_entity_poly.type
_entity_poly.pdbx_seq_one_letter_code
_entity_poly.pdbx_strand_id
1 'polypeptide(L)'
;MNLTKVVDSMIEKKMTFNEELSEKLYEKFFSAEKELKTIVETGATFQKELKKIVSVLKETGEDTSLHTNTLMEQMSKLSDFEGANELKDIVKVIIDDTDKMQAQSQKLESKLEESTFKIESLQSNLENARIESRTDALTNIGNRKFFEEKIEEYVTNHKKLGHDLCLIPCDIDFFKKFNDNFGHQIGDQVLKVVAHVIKKELGLQGSAARYGGEEFAILLPKAKLGDAIELADHIRKVISERIIKNKNTGANFDRITMSFGVASMNANMTADDLIQKLDSALYLSKANGRNMVQSELELDQVVDGKQSA
;
A
#
# COMPACT_ATOMS: atom_id res chain seq x y z
N MET A 1 -9.13 -18.07 4.63
CA MET A 1 -10.39 -18.83 4.39
C MET A 1 -10.46 -19.14 2.91
N ASN A 2 -10.68 -20.39 2.48
CA ASN A 2 -10.62 -20.77 1.05
C ASN A 2 -11.93 -20.37 0.35
N LEU A 3 -11.88 -19.90 -0.91
CA LEU A 3 -13.02 -19.53 -1.75
C LEU A 3 -14.11 -20.62 -1.75
N THR A 4 -13.71 -21.89 -1.87
CA THR A 4 -14.63 -23.04 -1.84
C THR A 4 -15.49 -23.07 -0.58
N LYS A 5 -14.90 -22.87 0.61
CA LYS A 5 -15.66 -22.84 1.88
C LYS A 5 -16.62 -21.66 1.99
N VAL A 6 -16.29 -20.54 1.35
CA VAL A 6 -17.18 -19.36 1.34
C VAL A 6 -18.34 -19.59 0.39
N VAL A 7 -18.07 -20.13 -0.80
CA VAL A 7 -19.11 -20.47 -1.79
C VAL A 7 -20.05 -21.55 -1.23
N ASP A 8 -19.51 -22.60 -0.61
CA ASP A 8 -20.34 -23.66 0.01
C ASP A 8 -21.25 -23.11 1.12
N SER A 9 -20.73 -22.24 1.99
CA SER A 9 -21.52 -21.57 3.02
C SER A 9 -22.60 -20.64 2.44
N MET A 10 -22.37 -20.02 1.29
CA MET A 10 -23.37 -19.19 0.60
C MET A 10 -24.46 -20.06 -0.05
N ILE A 11 -24.10 -21.20 -0.62
CA ILE A 11 -25.04 -22.18 -1.16
C ILE A 11 -25.95 -22.73 -0.05
N GLU A 12 -25.36 -23.11 1.08
CA GLU A 12 -26.13 -23.58 2.26
C GLU A 12 -27.12 -22.52 2.78
N LYS A 13 -26.72 -21.24 2.74
CA LYS A 13 -27.58 -20.11 3.15
C LYS A 13 -28.55 -19.63 2.07
N LYS A 14 -28.64 -20.34 0.92
CA LYS A 14 -29.50 -19.99 -0.22
C LYS A 14 -29.36 -18.52 -0.67
N MET A 15 -28.15 -17.95 -0.61
CA MET A 15 -27.90 -16.61 -1.08
C MET A 15 -27.92 -16.58 -2.62
N THR A 16 -28.64 -15.60 -3.20
CA THR A 16 -28.65 -15.40 -4.65
C THR A 16 -27.35 -14.76 -5.10
N PHE A 17 -26.68 -15.37 -6.09
CA PHE A 17 -25.53 -14.78 -6.76
C PHE A 17 -26.00 -13.61 -7.61
N ASN A 18 -25.63 -12.40 -7.20
CA ASN A 18 -25.81 -11.18 -7.96
C ASN A 18 -24.43 -10.57 -8.34
N GLU A 19 -24.44 -9.57 -9.20
CA GLU A 19 -23.23 -8.91 -9.71
C GLU A 19 -22.38 -8.33 -8.58
N GLU A 20 -22.99 -7.72 -7.56
CA GLU A 20 -22.33 -7.16 -6.38
C GLU A 20 -21.63 -8.23 -5.53
N LEU A 21 -22.25 -9.40 -5.38
CA LEU A 21 -21.65 -10.53 -4.63
C LEU A 21 -20.51 -11.17 -5.42
N SER A 22 -20.63 -11.24 -6.74
CA SER A 22 -19.57 -11.71 -7.65
C SER A 22 -18.36 -10.78 -7.60
N GLU A 23 -18.56 -9.46 -7.66
CA GLU A 23 -17.48 -8.46 -7.52
C GLU A 23 -16.77 -8.58 -6.16
N LYS A 24 -17.53 -8.67 -5.06
CA LYS A 24 -16.94 -8.84 -3.71
C LYS A 24 -16.13 -10.13 -3.59
N LEU A 25 -16.58 -11.23 -4.20
CA LEU A 25 -15.82 -12.49 -4.22
C LEU A 25 -14.57 -12.37 -5.08
N TYR A 26 -14.68 -11.73 -6.25
CA TYR A 26 -13.56 -11.50 -7.14
C TYR A 26 -12.49 -10.62 -6.48
N GLU A 27 -12.86 -9.48 -5.92
CA GLU A 27 -11.94 -8.60 -5.19
C GLU A 27 -11.27 -9.32 -4.01
N LYS A 28 -12.03 -10.09 -3.24
CA LYS A 28 -11.51 -10.76 -2.03
C LYS A 28 -10.57 -11.93 -2.33
N PHE A 29 -10.79 -12.68 -3.42
CA PHE A 29 -10.06 -13.93 -3.66
C PHE A 29 -9.14 -13.90 -4.87
N PHE A 30 -9.40 -13.07 -5.88
CA PHE A 30 -8.63 -13.04 -7.12
C PHE A 30 -7.71 -11.83 -7.26
N SER A 31 -8.01 -10.69 -6.62
CA SER A 31 -7.09 -9.55 -6.63
C SER A 31 -5.82 -9.86 -5.84
N ALA A 32 -5.97 -10.51 -4.67
CA ALA A 32 -4.84 -10.94 -3.85
C ALA A 32 -3.98 -12.01 -4.54
N GLU A 33 -4.58 -12.92 -5.31
CA GLU A 33 -3.87 -13.97 -6.05
C GLU A 33 -3.06 -13.37 -7.21
N LYS A 34 -3.63 -12.41 -7.95
CA LYS A 34 -2.94 -11.69 -9.02
C LYS A 34 -1.75 -10.89 -8.49
N GLU A 35 -1.91 -10.24 -7.34
CA GLU A 35 -0.85 -9.50 -6.67
C GLU A 35 0.28 -10.42 -6.21
N LEU A 36 -0.05 -11.50 -5.51
CA LEU A 36 0.93 -12.50 -5.07
C LEU A 36 1.72 -13.05 -6.27
N LYS A 37 1.03 -13.32 -7.36
CA LYS A 37 1.65 -13.79 -8.61
C LYS A 37 2.62 -12.73 -9.16
N THR A 38 2.23 -11.46 -9.22
CA THR A 38 3.10 -10.38 -9.69
C THR A 38 4.32 -10.21 -8.81
N ILE A 39 4.17 -10.24 -7.47
CA ILE A 39 5.28 -10.15 -6.52
C ILE A 39 6.23 -11.34 -6.67
N VAL A 40 5.71 -12.56 -6.80
CA VAL A 40 6.51 -13.79 -6.97
C VAL A 40 7.24 -13.77 -8.30
N GLU A 41 6.60 -13.43 -9.41
CA GLU A 41 7.21 -13.34 -10.74
C GLU A 41 8.28 -12.26 -10.79
N THR A 42 8.03 -11.09 -10.20
CA THR A 42 9.01 -10.00 -10.14
C THR A 42 10.18 -10.37 -9.24
N GLY A 43 9.93 -11.01 -8.09
CA GLY A 43 10.96 -11.52 -7.19
C GLY A 43 11.84 -12.59 -7.85
N ALA A 44 11.25 -13.52 -8.60
CA ALA A 44 11.97 -14.54 -9.35
C ALA A 44 12.85 -13.92 -10.46
N THR A 45 12.31 -12.90 -11.15
CA THR A 45 13.06 -12.16 -12.18
C THR A 45 14.24 -11.40 -11.57
N PHE A 46 14.04 -10.75 -10.44
CA PHE A 46 15.08 -10.05 -9.68
C PHE A 46 16.20 -11.03 -9.24
N GLN A 47 15.84 -12.18 -8.68
CA GLN A 47 16.81 -13.23 -8.33
C GLN A 47 17.62 -13.70 -9.55
N LYS A 48 16.96 -13.84 -10.71
CA LYS A 48 17.63 -14.24 -11.95
C LYS A 48 18.64 -13.19 -12.42
N GLU A 49 18.30 -11.91 -12.35
CA GLU A 49 19.23 -10.83 -12.70
C GLU A 49 20.41 -10.75 -11.73
N LEU A 50 20.18 -10.89 -10.42
CA LEU A 50 21.28 -10.96 -9.44
C LEU A 50 22.22 -12.14 -9.72
N LYS A 51 21.69 -13.32 -10.03
CA LYS A 51 22.53 -14.48 -10.40
C LYS A 51 23.37 -14.21 -11.64
N LYS A 52 22.82 -13.51 -12.65
CA LYS A 52 23.58 -13.11 -13.83
C LYS A 52 24.75 -12.17 -13.47
N ILE A 53 24.50 -11.16 -12.64
CA ILE A 53 25.54 -10.24 -12.17
C ILE A 53 26.66 -11.01 -11.46
N VAL A 54 26.29 -11.89 -10.51
CA VAL A 54 27.28 -12.71 -9.79
C VAL A 54 28.07 -13.60 -10.74
N SER A 55 27.43 -14.21 -11.75
CA SER A 55 28.13 -15.01 -12.76
C SER A 55 29.11 -14.20 -13.56
N VAL A 56 28.72 -13.00 -14.01
CA VAL A 56 29.58 -12.08 -14.79
C VAL A 56 30.76 -11.60 -13.95
N LEU A 57 30.56 -11.26 -12.69
CA LEU A 57 31.63 -10.85 -11.77
C LEU A 57 32.64 -11.98 -11.52
N LYS A 58 32.16 -13.22 -11.40
CA LYS A 58 32.99 -14.39 -11.21
C LYS A 58 33.84 -14.65 -12.45
N GLU A 59 33.22 -14.68 -13.64
CA GLU A 59 33.92 -14.83 -14.94
C GLU A 59 35.00 -13.76 -15.11
N THR A 60 34.70 -12.49 -14.81
CA THR A 60 35.66 -11.39 -14.88
C THR A 60 36.79 -11.52 -13.86
N GLY A 61 36.52 -12.04 -12.67
CA GLY A 61 37.55 -12.31 -11.67
C GLY A 61 38.52 -13.41 -12.09
N GLU A 62 38.00 -14.46 -12.72
CA GLU A 62 38.85 -15.55 -13.30
C GLU A 62 39.71 -15.03 -14.45
N ASP A 63 39.14 -14.25 -15.37
CA ASP A 63 39.85 -13.63 -16.49
C ASP A 63 40.93 -12.65 -16.00
N THR A 64 40.66 -11.83 -15.00
CA THR A 64 41.62 -10.90 -14.40
C THR A 64 42.79 -11.65 -13.75
N SER A 65 42.53 -12.78 -13.09
CA SER A 65 43.56 -13.63 -12.50
C SER A 65 44.47 -14.26 -13.58
N LEU A 66 43.86 -14.72 -14.68
CA LEU A 66 44.62 -15.28 -15.81
C LEU A 66 45.50 -14.23 -16.43
N HIS A 67 45.00 -13.00 -16.66
CA HIS A 67 45.79 -11.86 -17.19
C HIS A 67 46.97 -11.52 -16.27
N THR A 68 46.71 -11.45 -14.93
CA THR A 68 47.78 -11.19 -13.97
C THR A 68 48.90 -12.24 -14.03
N ASN A 69 48.54 -13.52 -14.17
CA ASN A 69 49.52 -14.61 -14.32
C ASN A 69 50.32 -14.50 -15.61
N THR A 70 49.66 -14.16 -16.73
CA THR A 70 50.32 -13.90 -18.00
C THR A 70 51.34 -12.77 -17.89
N LEU A 71 50.96 -11.63 -17.28
CA LEU A 71 51.86 -10.51 -17.04
C LEU A 71 53.07 -10.89 -16.18
N MET A 72 52.85 -11.66 -15.09
CA MET A 72 53.94 -12.13 -14.23
C MET A 72 54.91 -13.05 -14.99
N GLU A 73 54.41 -13.93 -15.85
CA GLU A 73 55.23 -14.81 -16.69
C GLU A 73 56.06 -13.97 -17.69
N GLN A 74 55.44 -12.96 -18.34
CA GLN A 74 56.17 -12.09 -19.28
C GLN A 74 57.20 -11.21 -18.55
N MET A 75 56.91 -10.72 -17.33
CA MET A 75 57.86 -10.00 -16.50
C MET A 75 59.09 -10.87 -16.13
N SER A 76 58.90 -12.15 -15.83
CA SER A 76 59.97 -13.09 -15.57
C SER A 76 60.86 -13.28 -16.80
N LYS A 77 60.27 -13.42 -17.99
CA LYS A 77 61.02 -13.51 -19.25
C LYS A 77 61.79 -12.22 -19.60
N LEU A 78 61.25 -11.07 -19.17
CA LEU A 78 61.86 -9.78 -19.35
C LEU A 78 63.14 -9.60 -18.51
N SER A 79 63.27 -10.28 -17.38
CA SER A 79 64.47 -10.25 -16.54
C SER A 79 65.68 -11.04 -17.13
N ASP A 80 65.38 -12.01 -18.00
CA ASP A 80 66.35 -12.97 -18.48
C ASP A 80 66.67 -12.83 -20.02
N PHE A 81 66.10 -11.76 -20.66
CA PHE A 81 66.18 -11.60 -22.10
C PHE A 81 67.61 -11.18 -22.58
N GLU A 82 68.10 -11.75 -23.69
CA GLU A 82 69.42 -11.45 -24.27
C GLU A 82 69.37 -10.80 -25.66
N GLY A 83 68.20 -10.59 -26.29
CA GLY A 83 68.10 -10.07 -27.66
C GLY A 83 66.90 -9.21 -28.02
N ALA A 84 67.03 -8.26 -28.94
CA ALA A 84 66.01 -7.32 -29.36
C ALA A 84 64.73 -7.98 -29.95
N ASN A 85 64.82 -9.17 -30.52
CA ASN A 85 63.69 -9.90 -31.08
C ASN A 85 62.80 -10.50 -29.99
N GLU A 86 63.37 -11.08 -28.91
CA GLU A 86 62.64 -11.61 -27.77
C GLU A 86 61.87 -10.51 -27.04
N LEU A 87 62.43 -9.31 -26.85
CA LEU A 87 61.78 -8.15 -26.30
C LEU A 87 60.56 -7.77 -27.12
N LYS A 88 60.65 -7.78 -28.43
CA LYS A 88 59.54 -7.46 -29.33
C LYS A 88 58.42 -8.45 -29.21
N ASP A 89 58.68 -9.74 -29.06
CA ASP A 89 57.66 -10.78 -28.89
C ASP A 89 56.97 -10.69 -27.52
N ILE A 90 57.74 -10.42 -26.44
CA ILE A 90 57.17 -10.19 -25.09
C ILE A 90 56.25 -8.98 -25.10
N VAL A 91 56.67 -7.85 -25.67
CA VAL A 91 55.84 -6.62 -25.76
C VAL A 91 54.56 -6.88 -26.55
N LYS A 92 54.66 -7.64 -27.66
CA LYS A 92 53.48 -7.98 -28.46
C LYS A 92 52.47 -8.80 -27.66
N VAL A 93 52.89 -9.80 -26.89
CA VAL A 93 52.00 -10.60 -26.02
C VAL A 93 51.33 -9.74 -24.96
N ILE A 94 52.07 -8.81 -24.33
CA ILE A 94 51.51 -7.89 -23.33
C ILE A 94 50.45 -6.98 -23.95
N ILE A 95 50.70 -6.43 -25.15
CA ILE A 95 49.73 -5.58 -25.86
C ILE A 95 48.48 -6.38 -26.20
N ASP A 96 48.60 -7.55 -26.83
CA ASP A 96 47.47 -8.39 -27.22
C ASP A 96 46.63 -8.82 -26.01
N ASP A 97 47.25 -9.10 -24.85
CA ASP A 97 46.56 -9.48 -23.63
C ASP A 97 45.88 -8.30 -22.97
N THR A 98 46.52 -7.11 -22.98
CA THR A 98 45.92 -5.85 -22.50
C THR A 98 44.70 -5.45 -23.33
N ASP A 99 44.76 -5.57 -24.65
CA ASP A 99 43.64 -5.28 -25.55
C ASP A 99 42.44 -6.20 -25.27
N LYS A 100 42.67 -7.49 -25.01
CA LYS A 100 41.64 -8.43 -24.60
C LYS A 100 40.99 -8.04 -23.27
N MET A 101 41.82 -7.70 -22.28
CA MET A 101 41.33 -7.25 -20.97
C MET A 101 40.49 -5.97 -21.10
N GLN A 102 40.88 -5.02 -21.92
CA GLN A 102 40.12 -3.80 -22.17
C GLN A 102 38.76 -4.10 -22.81
N ALA A 103 38.70 -4.98 -23.79
CA ALA A 103 37.46 -5.41 -24.43
C ALA A 103 36.53 -6.14 -23.46
N GLN A 104 37.06 -6.98 -22.57
CA GLN A 104 36.29 -7.66 -21.52
C GLN A 104 35.77 -6.67 -20.49
N SER A 105 36.57 -5.68 -20.07
CA SER A 105 36.14 -4.62 -19.15
C SER A 105 34.97 -3.81 -19.73
N GLN A 106 35.04 -3.41 -20.99
CA GLN A 106 33.96 -2.69 -21.67
C GLN A 106 32.67 -3.55 -21.76
N LYS A 107 32.81 -4.84 -22.03
CA LYS A 107 31.69 -5.77 -22.06
C LYS A 107 31.04 -5.95 -20.68
N LEU A 108 31.85 -5.99 -19.61
CA LEU A 108 31.37 -6.04 -18.22
C LEU A 108 30.61 -4.78 -17.87
N GLU A 109 31.16 -3.60 -18.17
CA GLU A 109 30.54 -2.31 -17.94
C GLU A 109 29.15 -2.24 -18.58
N SER A 110 29.05 -2.59 -19.87
CA SER A 110 27.75 -2.62 -20.58
C SER A 110 26.77 -3.60 -19.97
N LYS A 111 27.19 -4.80 -19.54
CA LYS A 111 26.31 -5.75 -18.86
C LYS A 111 25.83 -5.27 -17.48
N LEU A 112 26.68 -4.57 -16.73
CA LEU A 112 26.33 -3.99 -15.45
C LEU A 112 25.32 -2.84 -15.61
N GLU A 113 25.51 -1.99 -16.61
CA GLU A 113 24.55 -0.92 -16.95
C GLU A 113 23.18 -1.50 -17.31
N GLU A 114 23.13 -2.50 -18.19
CA GLU A 114 21.88 -3.18 -18.55
C GLU A 114 21.17 -3.80 -17.34
N SER A 115 21.93 -4.47 -16.46
CA SER A 115 21.38 -5.09 -15.25
C SER A 115 20.89 -4.05 -14.26
N THR A 116 21.59 -2.93 -14.10
CA THR A 116 21.19 -1.83 -13.21
C THR A 116 19.87 -1.23 -13.69
N PHE A 117 19.76 -0.90 -14.97
CA PHE A 117 18.51 -0.40 -15.55
C PHE A 117 17.33 -1.37 -15.36
N LYS A 118 17.58 -2.68 -15.51
CA LYS A 118 16.58 -3.70 -15.29
C LYS A 118 16.10 -3.79 -13.84
N ILE A 119 17.05 -3.66 -12.89
CA ILE A 119 16.74 -3.64 -11.45
C ILE A 119 15.89 -2.43 -11.11
N GLU A 120 16.22 -1.24 -11.57
CA GLU A 120 15.45 -0.02 -11.35
C GLU A 120 14.01 -0.14 -11.90
N SER A 121 13.88 -0.69 -13.11
CA SER A 121 12.58 -0.97 -13.71
C SER A 121 11.73 -1.95 -12.87
N LEU A 122 12.34 -3.03 -12.36
CA LEU A 122 11.67 -4.00 -11.51
C LEU A 122 11.23 -3.41 -10.16
N GLN A 123 12.07 -2.56 -9.56
CA GLN A 123 11.73 -1.84 -8.32
C GLN A 123 10.55 -0.89 -8.53
N SER A 124 10.55 -0.14 -9.63
CA SER A 124 9.43 0.74 -9.98
C SER A 124 8.13 -0.04 -10.19
N ASN A 125 8.19 -1.17 -10.89
CA ASN A 125 7.01 -2.02 -11.11
C ASN A 125 6.46 -2.61 -9.80
N LEU A 126 7.34 -3.03 -8.88
CA LEU A 126 6.95 -3.51 -7.55
C LEU A 126 6.26 -2.43 -6.73
N GLU A 127 6.81 -1.20 -6.74
CA GLU A 127 6.21 -0.09 -6.00
C GLU A 127 4.85 0.30 -6.59
N ASN A 128 4.72 0.36 -7.90
CA ASN A 128 3.45 0.61 -8.57
C ASN A 128 2.41 -0.47 -8.23
N ALA A 129 2.78 -1.75 -8.28
CA ALA A 129 1.89 -2.84 -7.89
C ALA A 129 1.45 -2.75 -6.43
N ARG A 130 2.35 -2.34 -5.51
CA ARG A 130 2.02 -2.09 -4.11
C ARG A 130 1.03 -0.95 -3.94
N ILE A 131 1.23 0.16 -4.65
CA ILE A 131 0.33 1.32 -4.60
C ILE A 131 -1.05 0.94 -5.13
N GLU A 132 -1.13 0.26 -6.27
CA GLU A 132 -2.40 -0.22 -6.85
C GLU A 132 -3.13 -1.15 -5.90
N SER A 133 -2.42 -2.09 -5.28
CA SER A 133 -2.99 -3.05 -4.32
C SER A 133 -3.52 -2.43 -3.03
N ARG A 134 -3.04 -1.23 -2.65
CA ARG A 134 -3.37 -0.54 -1.41
C ARG A 134 -4.31 0.64 -1.59
N THR A 135 -4.68 0.95 -2.82
CA THR A 135 -5.50 2.11 -3.17
C THR A 135 -6.89 1.67 -3.62
N ASP A 136 -7.93 2.36 -3.17
CA ASP A 136 -9.29 2.19 -3.70
C ASP A 136 -9.39 2.85 -5.08
N ALA A 137 -9.72 2.06 -6.09
CA ALA A 137 -9.72 2.49 -7.50
C ALA A 137 -10.73 3.62 -7.80
N LEU A 138 -11.82 3.71 -7.00
CA LEU A 138 -12.83 4.74 -7.21
C LEU A 138 -12.42 6.07 -6.57
N THR A 139 -11.88 6.03 -5.34
CA THR A 139 -11.70 7.22 -4.49
C THR A 139 -10.26 7.70 -4.39
N ASN A 140 -9.27 6.90 -4.82
CA ASN A 140 -7.84 7.19 -4.74
C ASN A 140 -7.31 7.51 -3.31
N ILE A 141 -7.96 6.97 -2.28
CA ILE A 141 -7.42 6.87 -0.92
C ILE A 141 -7.05 5.41 -0.63
N GLY A 142 -6.58 5.10 0.56
CA GLY A 142 -6.31 3.72 0.95
C GLY A 142 -7.54 2.83 0.80
N ASN A 143 -7.34 1.57 0.46
CA ASN A 143 -8.40 0.55 0.50
C ASN A 143 -8.40 -0.19 1.85
N ARG A 144 -9.28 -1.16 2.02
CA ARG A 144 -9.39 -1.97 3.24
C ARG A 144 -8.07 -2.64 3.61
N LYS A 145 -7.34 -3.18 2.63
CA LYS A 145 -6.03 -3.81 2.88
C LYS A 145 -5.01 -2.81 3.43
N PHE A 146 -4.96 -1.62 2.85
CA PHE A 146 -4.12 -0.53 3.37
C PHE A 146 -4.47 -0.20 4.82
N PHE A 147 -5.76 -0.14 5.16
CA PHE A 147 -6.20 0.11 6.53
C PHE A 147 -5.73 -1.00 7.50
N GLU A 148 -5.93 -2.28 7.13
CA GLU A 148 -5.53 -3.43 7.94
C GLU A 148 -4.02 -3.45 8.21
N GLU A 149 -3.18 -3.18 7.20
CA GLU A 149 -1.73 -3.07 7.37
C GLU A 149 -1.31 -1.87 8.23
N LYS A 150 -1.96 -0.72 8.03
CA LYS A 150 -1.64 0.50 8.78
C LYS A 150 -2.07 0.45 10.24
N ILE A 151 -3.18 -0.16 10.56
CA ILE A 151 -3.61 -0.33 11.96
C ILE A 151 -2.61 -1.21 12.71
N GLU A 152 -2.15 -2.32 12.13
CA GLU A 152 -1.12 -3.18 12.75
C GLU A 152 0.19 -2.43 12.98
N GLU A 153 0.63 -1.65 12.01
CA GLU A 153 1.83 -0.81 12.13
C GLU A 153 1.68 0.20 13.29
N TYR A 154 0.57 0.92 13.35
CA TYR A 154 0.34 1.97 14.34
C TYR A 154 0.12 1.40 15.75
N VAL A 155 -0.59 0.28 15.88
CA VAL A 155 -0.73 -0.45 17.14
C VAL A 155 0.63 -0.91 17.67
N THR A 156 1.48 -1.42 16.79
CA THR A 156 2.83 -1.84 17.15
C THR A 156 3.67 -0.65 17.63
N ASN A 157 3.57 0.49 16.94
CA ASN A 157 4.28 1.72 17.30
C ASN A 157 3.73 2.34 18.59
N HIS A 158 2.42 2.31 18.82
CA HIS A 158 1.80 2.73 20.07
C HIS A 158 2.37 1.93 21.26
N LYS A 159 2.39 0.60 21.16
CA LYS A 159 2.91 -0.28 22.22
C LYS A 159 4.40 -0.10 22.50
N LYS A 160 5.21 0.17 21.46
CA LYS A 160 6.68 0.32 21.59
C LYS A 160 7.11 1.71 22.03
N LEU A 161 6.45 2.75 21.55
CA LEU A 161 6.89 4.13 21.66
C LEU A 161 5.98 4.97 22.56
N GLY A 162 4.83 4.43 23.01
CA GLY A 162 3.86 5.15 23.83
C GLY A 162 3.16 6.31 23.10
N HIS A 163 3.13 6.28 21.76
CA HIS A 163 2.46 7.31 20.98
C HIS A 163 0.95 7.13 21.04
N ASP A 164 0.21 8.22 21.21
CA ASP A 164 -1.25 8.21 21.11
C ASP A 164 -1.69 7.71 19.72
N LEU A 165 -2.81 7.02 19.64
CA LEU A 165 -3.42 6.53 18.40
C LEU A 165 -4.93 6.67 18.51
N CYS A 166 -5.53 7.43 17.61
CA CYS A 166 -6.97 7.51 17.47
C CYS A 166 -7.43 6.97 16.12
N LEU A 167 -8.60 6.36 16.11
CA LEU A 167 -9.28 5.91 14.89
C LEU A 167 -10.65 6.54 14.80
N ILE A 168 -11.07 6.82 13.54
CA ILE A 168 -12.35 7.44 13.23
C ILE A 168 -13.00 6.67 12.09
N PRO A 169 -13.84 5.65 12.34
CA PRO A 169 -14.75 5.12 11.34
C PRO A 169 -15.82 6.13 11.03
N CYS A 170 -16.21 6.20 9.77
CA CYS A 170 -17.30 7.06 9.33
C CYS A 170 -18.06 6.46 8.16
N ASP A 171 -19.32 6.83 8.02
CA ASP A 171 -20.25 6.23 7.08
C ASP A 171 -21.18 7.30 6.51
N ILE A 172 -21.50 7.21 5.22
CA ILE A 172 -22.40 8.16 4.56
C ILE A 172 -23.84 7.84 4.93
N ASP A 173 -24.52 8.80 5.53
CA ASP A 173 -25.88 8.63 5.99
C ASP A 173 -26.86 8.41 4.82
N PHE A 174 -27.66 7.36 4.92
CA PHE A 174 -28.69 7.01 3.95
C PHE A 174 -28.18 6.81 2.51
N PHE A 175 -26.92 6.40 2.31
CA PHE A 175 -26.30 6.29 1.00
C PHE A 175 -27.04 5.33 0.06
N LYS A 176 -27.56 4.22 0.57
CA LYS A 176 -28.39 3.31 -0.23
C LYS A 176 -29.61 4.03 -0.81
N LYS A 177 -30.35 4.78 0.04
CA LYS A 177 -31.51 5.56 -0.42
C LYS A 177 -31.13 6.62 -1.44
N PHE A 178 -29.98 7.24 -1.27
CA PHE A 178 -29.43 8.17 -2.25
C PHE A 178 -29.18 7.48 -3.61
N ASN A 179 -28.55 6.31 -3.62
CA ASN A 179 -28.32 5.52 -4.83
C ASN A 179 -29.63 5.08 -5.50
N ASP A 180 -30.62 4.65 -4.71
CA ASP A 180 -31.92 4.26 -5.21
C ASP A 180 -32.66 5.43 -5.91
N ASN A 181 -32.46 6.68 -5.44
CA ASN A 181 -33.07 7.88 -5.99
C ASN A 181 -32.31 8.45 -7.20
N PHE A 182 -30.98 8.43 -7.20
CA PHE A 182 -30.13 9.16 -8.16
C PHE A 182 -29.24 8.28 -9.02
N GLY A 183 -29.19 6.97 -8.73
CA GLY A 183 -28.40 5.98 -9.43
C GLY A 183 -26.95 5.90 -8.95
N HIS A 184 -26.35 4.72 -9.13
CA HIS A 184 -24.98 4.40 -8.66
C HIS A 184 -23.90 5.33 -9.21
N GLN A 185 -24.03 5.79 -10.48
CA GLN A 185 -23.04 6.71 -11.05
C GLN A 185 -22.94 8.04 -10.29
N ILE A 186 -24.04 8.52 -9.74
CA ILE A 186 -24.06 9.73 -8.89
C ILE A 186 -23.52 9.39 -7.52
N GLY A 187 -23.86 8.24 -6.96
CA GLY A 187 -23.27 7.73 -5.73
C GLY A 187 -21.74 7.64 -5.80
N ASP A 188 -21.20 7.18 -6.91
CA ASP A 188 -19.75 7.15 -7.14
C ASP A 188 -19.11 8.55 -7.10
N GLN A 189 -19.80 9.55 -7.62
CA GLN A 189 -19.33 10.95 -7.53
C GLN A 189 -19.35 11.43 -6.07
N VAL A 190 -20.38 11.06 -5.29
CA VAL A 190 -20.46 11.36 -3.85
C VAL A 190 -19.27 10.73 -3.13
N LEU A 191 -18.99 9.45 -3.35
CA LEU A 191 -17.85 8.75 -2.74
C LEU A 191 -16.52 9.43 -3.06
N LYS A 192 -16.31 9.85 -4.31
CA LYS A 192 -15.10 10.60 -4.71
C LYS A 192 -14.98 11.95 -3.99
N VAL A 193 -16.10 12.66 -3.85
CA VAL A 193 -16.13 13.96 -3.17
C VAL A 193 -15.84 13.79 -1.68
N VAL A 194 -16.47 12.82 -1.02
CA VAL A 194 -16.25 12.49 0.39
C VAL A 194 -14.79 12.13 0.64
N ALA A 195 -14.23 11.21 -0.13
CA ALA A 195 -12.83 10.82 -0.02
C ALA A 195 -11.87 12.01 -0.21
N HIS A 196 -12.16 12.88 -1.19
CA HIS A 196 -11.36 14.07 -1.43
C HIS A 196 -11.40 15.04 -0.24
N VAL A 197 -12.58 15.26 0.37
CA VAL A 197 -12.71 16.10 1.57
C VAL A 197 -11.93 15.50 2.73
N ILE A 198 -12.14 14.21 3.03
CA ILE A 198 -11.43 13.52 4.10
C ILE A 198 -9.91 13.67 3.90
N LYS A 199 -9.41 13.35 2.71
CA LYS A 199 -7.97 13.44 2.40
C LYS A 199 -7.41 14.85 2.54
N LYS A 200 -8.16 15.85 2.10
CA LYS A 200 -7.76 17.26 2.16
C LYS A 200 -7.70 17.77 3.59
N GLU A 201 -8.76 17.55 4.39
CA GLU A 201 -8.86 18.08 5.75
C GLU A 201 -7.93 17.29 6.72
N LEU A 202 -7.67 16.00 6.45
CA LEU A 202 -6.71 15.20 7.18
C LEU A 202 -5.25 15.66 6.94
N GLY A 203 -4.91 16.05 5.72
CA GLY A 203 -3.54 16.46 5.35
C GLY A 203 -2.50 15.37 5.63
N LEU A 204 -1.43 15.75 6.35
CA LEU A 204 -0.34 14.84 6.73
C LEU A 204 -0.47 14.27 8.15
N GLN A 205 -1.57 14.52 8.84
CA GLN A 205 -1.76 14.14 10.24
C GLN A 205 -2.05 12.65 10.41
N GLY A 206 -2.49 11.97 9.35
CA GLY A 206 -2.88 10.56 9.42
C GLY A 206 -3.06 9.90 8.07
N SER A 207 -3.80 8.81 8.07
CA SER A 207 -4.12 8.03 6.89
C SER A 207 -5.63 7.83 6.77
N ALA A 208 -6.15 7.84 5.54
CA ALA A 208 -7.56 7.58 5.28
C ALA A 208 -7.71 6.39 4.32
N ALA A 209 -8.74 5.60 4.54
CA ALA A 209 -9.09 4.46 3.72
C ALA A 209 -10.59 4.35 3.51
N ARG A 210 -10.99 3.78 2.38
CA ARG A 210 -12.35 3.29 2.15
C ARG A 210 -12.41 1.83 2.61
N TYR A 211 -13.16 1.61 3.68
CA TYR A 211 -13.22 0.30 4.35
C TYR A 211 -14.30 -0.61 3.76
N GLY A 212 -15.38 -0.04 3.28
CA GLY A 212 -16.52 -0.73 2.66
C GLY A 212 -17.16 0.10 1.54
N GLY A 213 -18.36 -0.26 1.14
CA GLY A 213 -19.10 0.43 0.09
C GLY A 213 -19.23 1.95 0.32
N GLU A 214 -19.78 2.32 1.47
CA GLU A 214 -20.04 3.70 1.90
C GLU A 214 -19.28 4.07 3.18
N GLU A 215 -18.43 3.14 3.65
CA GLU A 215 -17.69 3.24 4.90
C GLU A 215 -16.25 3.69 4.67
N PHE A 216 -15.82 4.65 5.47
CA PHE A 216 -14.46 5.16 5.48
C PHE A 216 -13.86 5.03 6.88
N ALA A 217 -12.53 4.99 6.95
CA ALA A 217 -11.80 4.97 8.20
C ALA A 217 -10.61 5.93 8.14
N ILE A 218 -10.37 6.65 9.24
CA ILE A 218 -9.25 7.57 9.40
C ILE A 218 -8.42 7.09 10.57
N LEU A 219 -7.10 6.98 10.38
CA LEU A 219 -6.13 6.62 11.40
C LEU A 219 -5.27 7.86 11.72
N LEU A 220 -5.26 8.23 12.99
CA LEU A 220 -4.54 9.40 13.49
C LEU A 220 -3.46 8.97 14.48
N PRO A 221 -2.22 8.71 14.02
CA PRO A 221 -1.11 8.48 14.91
C PRO A 221 -0.73 9.78 15.63
N LYS A 222 -0.36 9.68 16.91
CA LYS A 222 0.08 10.79 17.77
C LYS A 222 -1.00 11.86 18.05
N ALA A 223 -2.29 11.52 17.87
CA ALA A 223 -3.40 12.41 18.17
C ALA A 223 -4.11 11.98 19.47
N LYS A 224 -4.46 12.94 20.29
CA LYS A 224 -5.31 12.72 21.48
C LYS A 224 -6.78 12.61 21.06
N LEU A 225 -7.58 11.98 21.91
CA LEU A 225 -9.02 11.79 21.66
C LEU A 225 -9.75 13.10 21.33
N GLY A 226 -9.45 14.19 22.07
CA GLY A 226 -10.03 15.51 21.83
C GLY A 226 -9.74 16.05 20.43
N ASP A 227 -8.48 15.98 20.00
CA ASP A 227 -8.04 16.43 18.66
C ASP A 227 -8.73 15.61 17.55
N ALA A 228 -8.90 14.30 17.78
CA ALA A 228 -9.58 13.40 16.84
C ALA A 228 -11.08 13.72 16.73
N ILE A 229 -11.74 14.06 17.84
CA ILE A 229 -13.15 14.48 17.86
C ILE A 229 -13.32 15.81 17.11
N GLU A 230 -12.44 16.79 17.35
CA GLU A 230 -12.49 18.08 16.65
C GLU A 230 -12.28 17.92 15.14
N LEU A 231 -11.33 17.10 14.71
CA LEU A 231 -11.12 16.80 13.30
C LEU A 231 -12.32 16.10 12.67
N ALA A 232 -12.89 15.11 13.35
CA ALA A 232 -14.09 14.40 12.87
C ALA A 232 -15.26 15.36 12.67
N ASP A 233 -15.52 16.25 13.64
CA ASP A 233 -16.61 17.24 13.55
C ASP A 233 -16.35 18.29 12.47
N HIS A 234 -15.12 18.72 12.31
CA HIS A 234 -14.73 19.59 11.20
C HIS A 234 -15.02 18.95 9.83
N ILE A 235 -14.55 17.71 9.61
CA ILE A 235 -14.81 16.97 8.36
C ILE A 235 -16.33 16.80 8.14
N ARG A 236 -17.07 16.41 9.17
CA ARG A 236 -18.53 16.28 9.14
C ARG A 236 -19.21 17.56 8.67
N LYS A 237 -18.84 18.72 9.24
CA LYS A 237 -19.38 20.03 8.87
C LYS A 237 -19.08 20.36 7.42
N VAL A 238 -17.82 20.23 6.99
CA VAL A 238 -17.40 20.52 5.61
C VAL A 238 -18.19 19.67 4.61
N ILE A 239 -18.45 18.39 4.92
CA ILE A 239 -19.24 17.52 4.05
C ILE A 239 -20.72 17.94 4.04
N SER A 240 -21.33 18.17 5.21
CA SER A 240 -22.74 18.50 5.32
C SER A 240 -23.12 19.86 4.72
N GLU A 241 -22.17 20.79 4.64
CA GLU A 241 -22.37 22.13 4.03
C GLU A 241 -22.13 22.12 2.51
N ARG A 242 -21.54 21.04 1.98
CA ARG A 242 -21.17 20.98 0.57
C ARG A 242 -22.36 20.70 -0.32
N ILE A 243 -22.57 21.56 -1.31
CA ILE A 243 -23.60 21.35 -2.34
C ILE A 243 -23.01 20.48 -3.44
N ILE A 244 -23.56 19.29 -3.64
CA ILE A 244 -23.20 18.42 -4.75
C ILE A 244 -24.11 18.75 -5.93
N LYS A 245 -23.51 19.07 -7.08
CA LYS A 245 -24.25 19.42 -8.31
C LYS A 245 -24.12 18.32 -9.35
N ASN A 246 -25.21 18.03 -10.02
CA ASN A 246 -25.19 17.21 -11.21
C ASN A 246 -24.40 17.91 -12.32
N LYS A 247 -23.30 17.29 -12.77
CA LYS A 247 -22.45 17.88 -13.81
C LYS A 247 -23.16 18.06 -15.16
N ASN A 248 -24.18 17.23 -15.43
CA ASN A 248 -24.87 17.24 -16.73
C ASN A 248 -26.08 18.17 -16.73
N THR A 249 -26.80 18.27 -15.61
CA THR A 249 -28.07 19.05 -15.55
C THR A 249 -27.91 20.35 -14.76
N GLY A 250 -26.82 20.53 -13.99
CA GLY A 250 -26.62 21.66 -13.08
C GLY A 250 -27.52 21.61 -11.83
N ALA A 251 -28.39 20.62 -11.69
CA ALA A 251 -29.29 20.50 -10.54
C ALA A 251 -28.49 20.19 -9.27
N ASN A 252 -28.95 20.74 -8.12
CA ASN A 252 -28.38 20.40 -6.83
C ASN A 252 -28.99 19.07 -6.36
N PHE A 253 -28.14 18.20 -5.83
CA PHE A 253 -28.58 17.01 -5.08
C PHE A 253 -28.89 17.36 -3.64
N ASP A 254 -29.58 16.44 -2.95
CA ASP A 254 -29.78 16.53 -1.51
C ASP A 254 -28.43 16.59 -0.79
N ARG A 255 -28.42 17.26 0.35
CA ARG A 255 -27.20 17.36 1.18
C ARG A 255 -26.80 15.97 1.66
N ILE A 256 -25.53 15.66 1.52
CA ILE A 256 -24.94 14.44 2.06
C ILE A 256 -24.43 14.73 3.47
N THR A 257 -24.77 13.85 4.39
CA THR A 257 -24.24 13.87 5.75
C THR A 257 -23.49 12.58 6.05
N MET A 258 -22.67 12.59 7.08
CA MET A 258 -21.94 11.44 7.56
C MET A 258 -22.01 11.32 9.07
N SER A 259 -22.04 10.09 9.53
CA SER A 259 -21.90 9.72 10.94
C SER A 259 -20.48 9.27 11.23
N PHE A 260 -19.96 9.66 12.40
CA PHE A 260 -18.58 9.39 12.82
C PHE A 260 -18.56 8.74 14.20
N GLY A 261 -17.73 7.71 14.35
CA GLY A 261 -17.29 7.19 15.64
C GLY A 261 -15.85 7.61 15.91
N VAL A 262 -15.47 7.83 17.17
CA VAL A 262 -14.08 8.13 17.55
C VAL A 262 -13.68 7.32 18.77
N ALA A 263 -12.56 6.62 18.68
CA ALA A 263 -11.97 5.97 19.85
C ALA A 263 -10.45 6.10 19.85
N SER A 264 -9.86 6.08 21.04
CA SER A 264 -8.42 6.08 21.25
C SER A 264 -7.95 4.69 21.68
N MET A 265 -6.73 4.35 21.30
CA MET A 265 -6.07 3.14 21.75
C MET A 265 -5.45 3.36 23.13
N ASN A 266 -5.67 2.44 24.03
CA ASN A 266 -4.95 2.40 25.32
C ASN A 266 -3.94 1.25 25.37
N ALA A 267 -3.05 1.27 26.36
CA ALA A 267 -1.91 0.35 26.46
C ALA A 267 -2.28 -1.14 26.51
N ASN A 268 -3.47 -1.47 26.99
CA ASN A 268 -3.91 -2.85 27.20
C ASN A 268 -4.83 -3.38 26.08
N MET A 269 -5.17 -2.55 25.09
CA MET A 269 -6.06 -2.93 24.00
C MET A 269 -5.36 -3.70 22.89
N THR A 270 -6.08 -4.61 22.28
CA THR A 270 -5.73 -5.19 20.99
C THR A 270 -6.32 -4.33 19.84
N ALA A 271 -5.91 -4.61 18.60
CA ALA A 271 -6.54 -3.98 17.44
C ALA A 271 -8.03 -4.34 17.34
N ASP A 272 -8.39 -5.58 17.66
CA ASP A 272 -9.78 -6.05 17.64
C ASP A 272 -10.65 -5.34 18.69
N ASP A 273 -10.14 -5.14 19.91
CA ASP A 273 -10.85 -4.38 20.96
C ASP A 273 -11.12 -2.94 20.50
N LEU A 274 -10.14 -2.32 19.85
CA LEU A 274 -10.30 -0.96 19.33
C LEU A 274 -11.35 -0.91 18.21
N ILE A 275 -11.32 -1.84 17.27
CA ILE A 275 -12.31 -1.94 16.19
C ILE A 275 -13.73 -2.13 16.78
N GLN A 276 -13.89 -2.99 17.77
CA GLN A 276 -15.20 -3.20 18.41
C GLN A 276 -15.74 -1.93 19.11
N LYS A 277 -14.89 -1.16 19.77
CA LYS A 277 -15.28 0.14 20.34
C LYS A 277 -15.71 1.13 19.26
N LEU A 278 -14.98 1.15 18.14
CA LEU A 278 -15.26 2.02 17.00
C LEU A 278 -16.60 1.73 16.35
N ASP A 279 -16.91 0.46 16.12
CA ASP A 279 -18.21 0.03 15.58
C ASP A 279 -19.35 0.46 16.52
N SER A 280 -19.13 0.34 17.84
CA SER A 280 -20.12 0.78 18.85
C SER A 280 -20.32 2.29 18.83
N ALA A 281 -19.25 3.09 18.71
CA ALA A 281 -19.35 4.55 18.64
C ALA A 281 -20.02 5.02 17.33
N LEU A 282 -19.69 4.43 16.19
CA LEU A 282 -20.34 4.73 14.92
C LEU A 282 -21.81 4.32 14.92
N TYR A 283 -22.13 3.16 15.50
CA TYR A 283 -23.53 2.73 15.66
C TYR A 283 -24.32 3.72 16.51
N LEU A 284 -23.74 4.20 17.63
CA LEU A 284 -24.38 5.20 18.50
C LEU A 284 -24.64 6.51 17.74
N SER A 285 -23.70 6.97 16.93
CA SER A 285 -23.89 8.13 16.07
C SER A 285 -25.08 7.95 15.11
N LYS A 286 -25.18 6.78 14.45
CA LYS A 286 -26.30 6.47 13.56
C LYS A 286 -27.64 6.37 14.30
N ALA A 287 -27.65 5.79 15.51
CA ALA A 287 -28.85 5.63 16.34
C ALA A 287 -29.38 6.95 16.92
N ASN A 288 -28.49 7.88 17.30
CA ASN A 288 -28.83 9.15 17.92
C ASN A 288 -29.25 10.25 16.91
N GLY A 289 -29.42 9.92 15.63
CA GLY A 289 -29.99 10.86 14.64
C GLY A 289 -29.08 11.15 13.46
N ARG A 290 -27.92 10.51 13.36
CA ARG A 290 -26.94 10.70 12.29
C ARG A 290 -26.33 12.10 12.24
N ASN A 291 -25.49 12.37 11.21
CA ASN A 291 -24.82 13.66 11.04
C ASN A 291 -24.19 14.18 12.33
N MET A 292 -23.48 13.33 13.03
CA MET A 292 -22.82 13.65 14.30
C MET A 292 -21.56 12.81 14.53
N VAL A 293 -20.78 13.23 15.50
CA VAL A 293 -19.64 12.52 16.04
C VAL A 293 -20.03 11.94 17.39
N GLN A 294 -19.74 10.67 17.61
CA GLN A 294 -19.83 10.02 18.92
C GLN A 294 -18.47 9.42 19.27
N SER A 295 -18.07 9.52 20.50
CA SER A 295 -16.79 8.98 20.98
C SER A 295 -16.98 7.83 21.96
N GLU A 296 -15.90 7.19 22.34
CA GLU A 296 -15.90 6.17 23.39
C GLU A 296 -16.39 6.71 24.75
N LEU A 297 -16.31 8.03 25.00
CA LEU A 297 -16.76 8.65 26.24
C LEU A 297 -18.29 8.57 26.39
N GLU A 298 -19.05 8.69 25.30
CA GLU A 298 -20.50 8.56 25.31
C GLU A 298 -20.93 7.09 25.46
N LEU A 299 -20.11 6.12 25.05
CA LEU A 299 -20.34 4.70 25.28
C LEU A 299 -20.32 4.35 26.78
N ASP A 300 -19.31 4.88 27.49
CA ASP A 300 -19.16 4.62 28.93
C ASP A 300 -20.36 5.18 29.74
N GLN A 301 -20.91 6.34 29.34
CA GLN A 301 -22.11 6.92 29.97
C GLN A 301 -23.36 6.08 29.76
N VAL A 302 -23.52 5.42 28.62
CA VAL A 302 -24.67 4.54 28.34
C VAL A 302 -24.59 3.26 29.18
N VAL A 303 -23.40 2.76 29.45
CA VAL A 303 -23.19 1.57 30.28
C VAL A 303 -23.48 1.88 31.76
N ASP A 304 -22.96 3.00 32.28
CA ASP A 304 -23.19 3.42 33.67
C ASP A 304 -24.64 3.79 33.96
N GLY A 305 -25.33 4.41 33.00
CA GLY A 305 -26.77 4.74 33.11
C GLY A 305 -27.71 3.51 33.13
N LYS A 306 -27.27 2.36 32.58
CA LYS A 306 -28.03 1.09 32.67
C LYS A 306 -27.76 0.31 33.95
N GLN A 307 -26.72 0.59 34.69
CA GLN A 307 -26.43 -0.02 36.00
C GLN A 307 -27.11 0.74 37.17
N SER A 308 -27.63 1.93 36.90
CA SER A 308 -28.28 2.81 37.92
C SER A 308 -29.80 2.86 37.79
N ALA A 309 -30.42 2.09 36.91
CA ALA A 309 -31.87 1.95 36.70
C ALA A 309 -32.33 0.52 36.96
#